data_0ddb62ccf5dae9fd6ec0bdf299f219b5
#
_entry.id   0ddb62ccf5dae9fd6ec0bdf299f219b5
#
_cell.length_a   1.000
_cell.length_b   1.000
_cell.length_c   1.000
_cell.angle_alpha   90.00
_cell.angle_beta   90.00
_cell.angle_gamma   90.00
#
_symmetry.space_group_name_H-M   'P 1'
#
loop_
_entity.id
_entity.type
_entity.pdbx_description
1 polymer ?
#
loop_
_entity_poly.entity_id
_entity_poly.type
_entity_poly.pdbx_seq_one_letter_code
_entity_poly.pdbx_strand_id
1 'polypeptide(L)' 'MQVLETNVDDCSGEQLGYAIECLMKAGALDASCFPIFMKKGRPAYMLQVICKKERQKDLEDIIFRETTSIG' A
#
# COMPACT_ATOMS: atom_id res chain seq x y z
N MET A 1 5.72 16.51 3.80
CA MET A 1 5.16 15.15 3.84
C MET A 1 5.04 14.56 2.44
N GLN A 2 5.24 13.28 2.32
CA GLN A 2 5.12 12.58 1.05
C GLN A 2 3.91 11.68 1.07
N VAL A 3 3.25 11.56 -0.08
CA VAL A 3 2.12 10.66 -0.25
C VAL A 3 2.51 9.62 -1.29
N LEU A 4 2.44 8.36 -0.90
CA LEU A 4 2.75 7.24 -1.79
C LEU A 4 1.43 6.56 -2.14
N GLU A 5 1.20 6.36 -3.43
CA GLU A 5 -0.02 5.71 -3.91
C GLU A 5 0.33 4.55 -4.82
N THR A 6 -0.29 3.42 -4.60
CA THR A 6 -0.05 2.21 -5.37
C THR A 6 -1.35 1.49 -5.62
N ASN A 7 -1.58 1.09 -6.85
CA ASN A 7 -2.72 0.24 -7.17
C ASN A 7 -2.32 -1.21 -6.97
N VAL A 8 -3.12 -1.94 -6.20
CA VAL A 8 -2.85 -3.34 -5.89
C VAL A 8 -3.98 -4.18 -6.45
N ASP A 9 -3.64 -5.10 -7.35
CA ASP A 9 -4.58 -6.00 -7.98
C ASP A 9 -4.43 -7.39 -7.36
N ASP A 10 -5.50 -8.17 -7.34
CA ASP A 10 -5.49 -9.56 -6.87
C ASP A 10 -4.98 -9.74 -5.44
N CYS A 11 -5.30 -8.80 -4.58
CA CYS A 11 -4.87 -8.84 -3.19
C CYS A 11 -6.06 -9.04 -2.27
N SER A 12 -5.92 -9.90 -1.27
CA SER A 12 -6.98 -10.08 -0.29
C SER A 12 -6.96 -8.97 0.74
N GLY A 13 -8.10 -8.76 1.41
CA GLY A 13 -8.19 -7.78 2.47
C GLY A 13 -7.24 -8.08 3.63
N GLU A 14 -7.01 -9.36 3.91
CA GLU A 14 -6.09 -9.76 4.98
C GLU A 14 -4.66 -9.37 4.65
N GLN A 15 -4.24 -9.57 3.40
CA GLN A 15 -2.90 -9.19 2.96
C GLN A 15 -2.71 -7.69 3.01
N LEU A 16 -3.72 -6.94 2.61
CA LEU A 16 -3.67 -5.49 2.69
C LEU A 16 -3.60 -5.00 4.13
N GLY A 17 -4.36 -5.61 5.02
CA GLY A 17 -4.31 -5.29 6.43
C GLY A 17 -2.92 -5.51 7.01
N TYR A 18 -2.30 -6.63 6.65
CA TYR A 18 -0.95 -6.92 7.09
C TYR A 18 0.06 -5.90 6.56
N ALA A 19 -0.08 -5.53 5.29
CA ALA A 19 0.81 -4.54 4.68
C ALA A 19 0.68 -3.19 5.39
N ILE A 20 -0.55 -2.78 5.71
CA ILE A 20 -0.79 -1.53 6.42
C ILE A 20 -0.12 -1.58 7.80
N GLU A 21 -0.24 -2.69 8.52
CA GLU A 21 0.43 -2.83 9.81
C GLU A 21 1.94 -2.68 9.67
N CYS A 22 2.53 -3.33 8.67
CA CYS A 22 3.97 -3.23 8.44
C CYS A 22 4.38 -1.79 8.17
N LEU A 23 3.59 -1.08 7.37
CA LEU A 23 3.88 0.31 7.04
C LEU A 23 3.81 1.21 8.27
N MET A 24 2.79 1.01 9.11
CA MET A 24 2.66 1.82 10.31
C MET A 24 3.80 1.55 11.28
N LYS A 25 4.23 0.30 11.42
CA LYS A 25 5.36 -0.04 12.27
C LYS A 25 6.66 0.53 11.74
N ALA A 26 6.77 0.69 10.44
CA ALA A 26 7.98 1.23 9.82
C ALA A 26 8.06 2.75 9.86
N GLY A 27 7.04 3.41 10.39
CA GLY A 27 7.08 4.84 10.59
C GLY A 27 6.17 5.66 9.70
N ALA A 28 5.21 5.04 9.02
CA ALA A 28 4.24 5.80 8.24
C ALA A 28 3.39 6.64 9.19
N LEU A 29 3.05 7.85 8.74
CA LEU A 29 2.16 8.71 9.50
C LEU A 29 0.72 8.24 9.38
N ASP A 30 0.37 7.70 8.21
CA ASP A 30 -0.95 7.14 7.97
C ASP A 30 -0.85 6.18 6.81
N ALA A 31 -1.70 5.18 6.80
CA ALA A 31 -1.80 4.22 5.71
C ALA A 31 -3.25 3.77 5.59
N SER A 32 -3.77 3.79 4.39
CA SER A 32 -5.15 3.39 4.15
C SER A 32 -5.27 2.76 2.77
N CYS A 33 -6.37 2.05 2.55
CA CYS A 33 -6.63 1.47 1.25
C CYS A 33 -8.08 1.74 0.88
N PHE A 34 -8.32 1.88 -0.42
CA PHE A 34 -9.63 2.19 -0.96
C PHE A 34 -9.98 1.21 -2.06
N PRO A 35 -11.21 0.71 -2.11
CA PRO A 35 -11.63 -0.12 -3.25
C PRO A 35 -11.75 0.76 -4.51
N ILE A 36 -11.21 0.25 -5.60
CA ILE A 36 -11.31 0.91 -6.89
C ILE A 36 -11.68 -0.13 -7.94
N PHE A 37 -12.15 0.35 -9.10
CA PHE A 37 -12.38 -0.51 -10.25
C PHE A 37 -11.42 -0.13 -11.36
N MET A 38 -10.72 -1.13 -11.85
CA MET A 38 -9.80 -0.95 -12.96
C MET A 38 -10.53 -1.23 -14.26
N LYS A 39 -9.81 -1.23 -15.38
CA LYS A 39 -10.39 -1.50 -16.69
C LYS A 39 -11.17 -2.81 -16.66
N LYS A 40 -12.28 -2.86 -17.40
CA LYS A 40 -13.16 -4.02 -17.52
C LYS A 40 -13.84 -4.38 -16.20
N GLY A 41 -13.96 -3.41 -15.30
CA GLY A 41 -14.66 -3.61 -14.04
C GLY A 41 -13.95 -4.50 -13.03
N ARG A 42 -12.66 -4.73 -13.20
CA ARG A 42 -11.91 -5.56 -12.26
C ARG A 42 -11.73 -4.83 -10.93
N PRO A 43 -12.10 -5.46 -9.81
CA PRO A 43 -11.89 -4.83 -8.52
C PRO A 43 -10.41 -4.83 -8.13
N ALA A 44 -10.00 -3.75 -7.50
CA ALA A 44 -8.64 -3.60 -7.03
C ALA A 44 -8.65 -2.67 -5.84
N TYR A 45 -7.49 -2.41 -5.26
CA TYR A 45 -7.37 -1.48 -4.14
C TYR A 45 -6.28 -0.47 -4.43
N MET A 46 -6.50 0.76 -3.99
CA MET A 46 -5.45 1.77 -3.99
C MET A 46 -4.93 1.90 -2.58
N LEU A 47 -3.65 1.63 -2.42
CA LEU A 47 -2.97 1.79 -1.14
C LEU A 47 -2.35 3.18 -1.09
N GLN A 48 -2.72 3.96 -0.08
CA GLN A 48 -2.21 5.30 0.09
C GLN A 48 -1.46 5.38 1.42
N VAL A 49 -0.24 5.88 1.37
CA VAL A 49 0.61 5.98 2.56
C VAL A 49 1.12 7.41 2.67
N ILE A 50 0.98 7.99 3.85
CA ILE A 50 1.49 9.31 4.14
C ILE A 50 2.68 9.15 5.06
N CYS A 51 3.80 9.77 4.71
CA CYS A 51 5.04 9.61 5.47
C CYS A 51 5.90 10.86 5.38
N LYS A 52 6.91 10.90 6.22
CA LYS A 52 7.95 11.91 6.13
C LYS A 52 8.93 11.53 5.03
N LYS A 53 9.55 12.54 4.44
CA LYS A 53 10.50 12.33 3.35
C LYS A 53 11.60 11.33 3.71
N GLU A 54 12.08 11.38 4.94
CA GLU A 54 13.15 10.48 5.39
C GLU A 54 12.74 9.02 5.41
N ARG A 55 11.44 8.75 5.49
CA ARG A 55 10.92 7.39 5.55
C ARG A 55 10.42 6.88 4.20
N GLN A 56 10.38 7.77 3.21
CA GLN A 56 9.79 7.42 1.92
C GLN A 56 10.40 6.17 1.32
N LYS A 57 11.72 6.10 1.28
CA LYS A 57 12.41 4.98 0.64
C LYS A 57 12.14 3.66 1.35
N ASP A 58 12.18 3.67 2.68
CA ASP A 58 11.92 2.47 3.47
C ASP A 58 10.50 1.97 3.23
N LEU A 59 9.54 2.89 3.18
CA LEU A 59 8.14 2.52 2.99
C LEU A 59 7.87 2.06 1.57
N GLU A 60 8.53 2.66 0.58
CA GLU A 60 8.43 2.20 -0.80
C GLU A 60 8.92 0.75 -0.93
N ASP A 61 10.02 0.42 -0.26
CA ASP A 61 10.55 -0.94 -0.26
C ASP A 61 9.56 -1.92 0.35
N ILE A 62 8.90 -1.53 1.42
CA ILE A 62 7.90 -2.38 2.06
C ILE A 62 6.71 -2.59 1.13
N ILE A 63 6.22 -1.52 0.52
CA ILE A 63 5.11 -1.62 -0.43
C ILE A 63 5.47 -2.57 -1.57
N PHE A 64 6.64 -2.39 -2.15
CA PHE A 64 7.08 -3.23 -3.24
C PHE A 64 7.17 -4.70 -2.83
N ARG A 65 7.78 -4.97 -1.69
CA ARG A 65 7.95 -6.34 -1.20
C ARG A 65 6.61 -7.00 -0.90
N GLU A 66 5.70 -6.28 -0.26
CA GLU A 66 4.42 -6.87 0.13
C GLU A 66 3.46 -7.02 -1.03
N THR A 67 3.52 -6.13 -2.03
CA THR A 67 2.61 -6.22 -3.16
C THR A 67 3.11 -7.19 -4.23
N THR A 68 4.41 -7.30 -4.44
CA THR A 68 4.93 -8.22 -5.45
C THR A 68 4.95 -9.66 -4.99
N SER A 69 5.00 -9.91 -3.69
CA SER A 69 4.98 -11.27 -3.17
C SER A 69 3.63 -11.95 -3.36
N ILE A 70 2.62 -11.18 -3.70
CA ILE A 70 1.25 -11.67 -3.87
C ILE A 70 1.03 -12.20 -5.29
N GLY A 71 1.76 -11.66 -6.25
CA GLY A 71 1.55 -11.96 -7.67
C GLY A 71 2.03 -13.29 -8.13
#